data_b9539900d33b83f18d0eec7ab9aec09a
#
_entry.id   b9539900d33b83f18d0eec7ab9aec09a
#
_cell.length_a   1.000
_cell.length_b   1.000
_cell.length_c   1.000
_cell.angle_alpha   90.00
_cell.angle_beta   90.00
_cell.angle_gamma   90.00
#
_symmetry.space_group_name_H-M   'P 1'
#
loop_
_entity.id
_entity.type
_entity.pdbx_description
1 polymer ?
#
loop_
_entity_poly.entity_id
_entity_poly.type
_entity_poly.pdbx_seq_one_letter_code
_entity_poly.pdbx_strand_id
1 'polypeptide(L)'
;MLQFKDDERKGFRLLYDSFYDSLVLFATQFIGEAEEAADIVQECFVDFWVNRRFSLLQGSLERYLFSAVKHGCLNYLRNTRRREGKHEQIRDE
;
A
#
# COMPACT_ATOMS: atom_id res chain seq x y z
N MET A 1 21.20 4.20 -9.80
CA MET A 1 19.91 4.85 -9.87
C MET A 1 19.07 4.31 -10.99
N LEU A 2 17.82 4.10 -10.74
CA LEU A 2 16.92 3.57 -11.74
C LEU A 2 16.53 4.66 -12.73
N GLN A 3 16.44 4.27 -13.98
CA GLN A 3 16.00 5.17 -15.01
C GLN A 3 14.82 4.54 -15.73
N PHE A 4 13.81 5.35 -15.94
CA PHE A 4 12.59 4.87 -16.56
C PHE A 4 12.31 5.67 -17.82
N LYS A 5 11.72 5.02 -18.77
CA LYS A 5 11.31 5.69 -20.00
C LYS A 5 10.18 6.66 -19.69
N ASP A 6 10.08 7.69 -20.51
CA ASP A 6 9.01 8.68 -20.34
C ASP A 6 7.64 8.04 -20.34
N ASP A 7 7.43 7.06 -21.21
CA ASP A 7 6.14 6.37 -21.27
C ASP A 7 5.82 5.68 -19.97
N GLU A 8 6.83 5.07 -19.35
CA GLU A 8 6.63 4.38 -18.09
C GLU A 8 6.29 5.36 -16.98
N ARG A 9 6.94 6.51 -16.96
CA ARG A 9 6.64 7.51 -15.96
C ARG A 9 5.23 8.04 -16.09
N LYS A 10 4.82 8.31 -17.32
CA LYS A 10 3.46 8.81 -17.55
C LYS A 10 2.42 7.78 -17.15
N GLY A 11 2.68 6.53 -17.47
CA GLY A 11 1.79 5.46 -17.10
C GLY A 11 1.66 5.32 -15.60
N PHE A 12 2.79 5.40 -14.90
CA PHE A 12 2.79 5.30 -13.46
C PHE A 12 2.04 6.50 -12.85
N ARG A 13 2.26 7.69 -13.41
CA ARG A 13 1.59 8.88 -12.92
C ARG A 13 0.09 8.76 -13.04
N LEU A 14 -0.37 8.26 -14.17
CA LEU A 14 -1.79 8.04 -14.37
C LEU A 14 -2.34 7.03 -13.38
N LEU A 15 -1.59 5.96 -13.17
CA LEU A 15 -1.98 4.94 -12.23
C LEU A 15 -2.08 5.52 -10.83
N TYR A 16 -1.06 6.25 -10.44
CA TYR A 16 -1.02 6.87 -9.11
C TYR A 16 -2.22 7.80 -8.93
N ASP A 17 -2.44 8.68 -9.90
CA ASP A 17 -3.52 9.66 -9.81
C ASP A 17 -4.88 8.98 -9.80
N SER A 18 -5.00 7.87 -10.50
CA SER A 18 -6.29 7.19 -10.59
C SER A 18 -6.66 6.45 -9.32
N PHE A 19 -5.68 5.90 -8.63
CA PHE A 19 -5.97 5.01 -7.50
C PHE A 19 -5.57 5.54 -6.15
N TYR A 20 -4.75 6.57 -6.09
CA TYR A 20 -4.20 7.00 -4.82
C TYR A 20 -5.27 7.33 -3.79
N ASP A 21 -6.23 8.17 -4.17
CA ASP A 21 -7.24 8.62 -3.21
C ASP A 21 -8.08 7.44 -2.71
N SER A 22 -8.46 6.57 -3.63
CA SER A 22 -9.26 5.40 -3.25
C SER A 22 -8.51 4.48 -2.32
N LEU A 23 -7.22 4.29 -2.59
CA LEU A 23 -6.42 3.43 -1.74
C LEU A 23 -6.19 4.03 -0.37
N VAL A 24 -6.00 5.34 -0.30
CA VAL A 24 -5.82 6.00 1.00
C VAL A 24 -7.11 5.89 1.81
N LEU A 25 -8.25 6.10 1.16
CA LEU A 25 -9.52 5.95 1.86
C LEU A 25 -9.70 4.53 2.37
N PHE A 26 -9.38 3.56 1.53
CA PHE A 26 -9.46 2.16 1.91
C PHE A 26 -8.56 1.87 3.11
N ALA A 27 -7.31 2.33 3.06
CA ALA A 27 -6.36 2.09 4.14
C ALA A 27 -6.80 2.79 5.42
N THR A 28 -7.35 3.99 5.30
CA THR A 28 -7.81 4.74 6.46
C THR A 28 -8.91 3.99 7.19
N GLN A 29 -9.77 3.31 6.43
CA GLN A 29 -10.84 2.52 7.05
C GLN A 29 -10.28 1.36 7.85
N PHE A 30 -9.11 0.85 7.45
CA PHE A 30 -8.47 -0.23 8.19
C PHE A 30 -7.82 0.25 9.46
N ILE A 31 -7.06 1.33 9.39
CA ILE A 31 -6.21 1.70 10.52
C ILE A 31 -6.67 2.95 11.26
N GLY A 32 -7.57 3.70 10.68
CA GLY A 32 -8.18 4.83 11.39
C GLY A 32 -7.37 6.11 11.43
N GLU A 33 -6.22 6.14 10.74
CA GLU A 33 -5.36 7.32 10.75
C GLU A 33 -4.93 7.64 9.33
N ALA A 34 -5.33 8.81 8.86
CA ALA A 34 -5.13 9.17 7.47
C ALA A 34 -3.66 9.32 7.10
N GLU A 35 -2.85 9.87 7.99
CA GLU A 35 -1.44 10.06 7.66
C GLU A 35 -0.72 8.74 7.51
N GLU A 36 -0.98 7.82 8.42
CA GLU A 36 -0.36 6.51 8.34
C GLU A 36 -0.87 5.75 7.13
N ALA A 37 -2.16 5.91 6.84
CA ALA A 37 -2.72 5.27 5.66
C ALA A 37 -2.04 5.76 4.39
N ALA A 38 -1.81 7.06 4.30
CA ALA A 38 -1.14 7.62 3.13
C ALA A 38 0.28 7.08 3.00
N ASP A 39 0.98 6.96 4.11
CA ASP A 39 2.34 6.41 4.08
C ASP A 39 2.35 4.98 3.56
N ILE A 40 1.40 4.17 4.03
CA ILE A 40 1.32 2.79 3.58
C ILE A 40 1.05 2.72 2.08
N VAL A 41 0.13 3.55 1.61
CA VAL A 41 -0.19 3.56 0.18
C VAL A 41 1.01 3.99 -0.64
N GLN A 42 1.72 5.01 -0.19
CA GLN A 42 2.90 5.47 -0.91
C GLN A 42 3.96 4.39 -0.97
N GLU A 43 4.18 3.67 0.11
CA GLU A 43 5.14 2.60 0.10
C GLU A 43 4.76 1.49 -0.87
N CYS A 44 3.46 1.23 -0.98
CA CYS A 44 3.00 0.22 -1.92
C CYS A 44 3.28 0.64 -3.35
N PHE A 45 3.07 1.91 -3.67
CA PHE A 45 3.35 2.39 -5.00
C PHE A 45 4.84 2.38 -5.30
N VAL A 46 5.67 2.77 -4.32
CA VAL A 46 7.11 2.77 -4.52
C VAL A 46 7.60 1.34 -4.76
N ASP A 47 7.13 0.40 -3.96
CA ASP A 47 7.51 -0.98 -4.13
C ASP A 47 7.09 -1.51 -5.50
N PHE A 48 5.87 -1.19 -5.90
CA PHE A 48 5.36 -1.61 -7.18
C PHE A 48 6.25 -1.09 -8.32
N TRP A 49 6.62 0.18 -8.23
CA TRP A 49 7.39 0.85 -9.28
C TRP A 49 8.85 0.41 -9.28
N VAL A 50 9.48 0.44 -8.12
CA VAL A 50 10.91 0.16 -8.00
C VAL A 50 11.20 -1.29 -8.36
N ASN A 51 10.36 -2.20 -7.93
CA ASN A 51 10.57 -3.62 -8.19
C ASN A 51 9.93 -4.07 -9.48
N ARG A 52 9.38 -3.13 -10.25
CA ARG A 52 8.83 -3.40 -11.56
C ARG A 52 7.81 -4.52 -11.53
N ARG A 53 7.00 -4.51 -10.51
CA ARG A 53 6.02 -5.57 -10.35
C ARG A 53 4.96 -5.53 -11.43
N PHE A 54 4.84 -4.39 -12.12
CA PHE A 54 3.87 -4.29 -13.19
C PHE A 54 4.18 -5.28 -14.32
N SER A 55 5.42 -5.70 -14.45
CA SER A 55 5.79 -6.65 -15.49
C SER A 55 5.40 -8.08 -15.14
N LEU A 56 5.00 -8.30 -13.89
CA LEU A 56 4.59 -9.62 -13.43
C LEU A 56 3.09 -9.77 -13.32
N LEU A 57 2.36 -8.69 -13.55
CA LEU A 57 0.92 -8.72 -13.34
C LEU A 57 0.20 -9.49 -14.42
N GLN A 58 -0.74 -10.28 -13.99
CA GLN A 58 -1.64 -10.98 -14.87
C GLN A 58 -3.02 -10.83 -14.26
N GLY A 59 -3.83 -10.00 -14.86
CA GLY A 59 -5.15 -9.77 -14.34
C GLY A 59 -5.28 -8.35 -13.88
N SER A 60 -6.08 -8.13 -12.85
CA SER A 60 -6.46 -6.78 -12.44
C SER A 60 -5.37 -6.09 -11.64
N LEU A 61 -4.91 -4.96 -12.15
CA LEU A 61 -3.98 -4.09 -11.44
C LEU A 61 -4.63 -3.53 -10.20
N GLU A 62 -5.89 -3.17 -10.30
CA GLU A 62 -6.62 -2.64 -9.16
C GLU A 62 -6.65 -3.64 -8.01
N ARG A 63 -6.93 -4.89 -8.33
CA ARG A 63 -6.97 -5.93 -7.31
C ARG A 63 -5.61 -6.09 -6.66
N TYR A 64 -4.55 -6.03 -7.45
CA TYR A 64 -3.21 -6.14 -6.91
C TYR A 64 -2.92 -5.02 -5.92
N LEU A 65 -3.24 -3.79 -6.31
CA LEU A 65 -2.94 -2.64 -5.46
C LEU A 65 -3.74 -2.68 -4.16
N PHE A 66 -5.02 -2.99 -4.23
CA PHE A 66 -5.82 -3.08 -3.02
C PHE A 66 -5.34 -4.19 -2.11
N SER A 67 -4.93 -5.31 -2.69
CA SER A 67 -4.39 -6.41 -1.91
C SER A 67 -3.10 -6.02 -1.21
N ALA A 68 -2.21 -5.32 -1.93
CA ALA A 68 -0.95 -4.89 -1.36
C ALA A 68 -1.16 -3.92 -0.20
N VAL A 69 -2.08 -2.97 -0.38
CA VAL A 69 -2.37 -2.00 0.66
C VAL A 69 -3.00 -2.69 1.87
N LYS A 70 -3.88 -3.65 1.63
CA LYS A 70 -4.48 -4.40 2.73
C LYS A 70 -3.40 -5.09 3.56
N HIS A 71 -2.44 -5.73 2.88
CA HIS A 71 -1.35 -6.39 3.59
C HIS A 71 -0.52 -5.40 4.39
N GLY A 72 -0.26 -4.22 3.81
CA GLY A 72 0.47 -3.19 4.52
C GLY A 72 -0.26 -2.72 5.77
N CYS A 73 -1.58 -2.57 5.66
CA CYS A 73 -2.39 -2.16 6.80
C CYS A 73 -2.37 -3.22 7.90
N LEU A 74 -2.50 -4.48 7.51
CA LEU A 74 -2.48 -5.55 8.50
C LEU A 74 -1.14 -5.64 9.19
N ASN A 75 -0.05 -5.45 8.46
CA ASN A 75 1.28 -5.43 9.06
C ASN A 75 1.41 -4.26 10.03
N TYR A 76 0.92 -3.10 9.63
CA TYR A 76 0.96 -1.94 10.48
C TYR A 76 0.23 -2.19 11.80
N LEU A 77 -0.96 -2.75 11.71
CA LEU A 77 -1.76 -3.02 12.90
C LEU A 77 -1.08 -4.03 13.81
N ARG A 78 -0.49 -5.06 13.21
CA ARG A 78 0.21 -6.08 13.98
C ARG A 78 1.41 -5.49 14.71
N ASN A 79 2.18 -4.67 14.01
CA ASN A 79 3.37 -4.07 14.61
C ASN A 79 3.01 -3.06 15.68
N THR A 80 1.95 -2.30 15.46
CA THR A 80 1.52 -1.32 16.44
C THR A 80 1.05 -2.01 17.73
N ARG A 81 0.28 -3.07 17.57
CA ARG A 81 -0.21 -3.82 18.70
C ARG A 81 0.94 -4.41 19.49
N ARG A 82 1.93 -4.93 18.81
CA ARG A 82 3.10 -5.51 19.45
C ARG A 82 3.88 -4.45 20.22
N ARG A 83 3.98 -3.28 19.63
CA ARG A 83 4.72 -2.19 20.26
C ARG A 83 4.03 -1.66 21.50
N GLU A 84 2.73 -1.67 21.47
CA GLU A 84 1.98 -1.15 22.60
C GLU A 84 1.93 -2.13 23.76
N GLY A 85 2.49 -3.25 23.60
CA GLY A 85 2.54 -4.15 24.66
C GLY A 85 1.46 -5.05 24.63
N LYS A 86 1.12 -5.10 24.60
CA LYS A 86 0.29 -5.65 24.91
C LYS A 86 -0.25 -6.48 25.34
N HIS A 87 -0.33 -6.35 25.71
CA HIS A 87 -0.89 -7.13 26.39
C HIS A 87 -2.13 -7.41 25.91
N GLU A 88 -2.36 -7.10 25.35
CA GLU A 88 -3.47 -7.42 24.95
C GLU A 88 -3.55 -8.44 24.24
N GLN A 89 -2.97 -8.73 24.22
CA GLN A 89 -3.06 -9.57 23.63
C GLN A 89 -3.70 -10.47 23.59
N ILE A 90 -3.96 -10.43 23.94
CA ILE A 90 -4.59 -11.08 24.10
C ILE A 90 -5.39 -11.66 23.60
N ARG A 91 -5.63 -11.34 23.43
CA ARG A 91 -6.31 -11.80 23.07
C ARG A 91 -6.70 -12.21 22.12
N ASP A 92 -6.64 -12.15 21.78
CA ASP A 92 -6.84 -12.42 20.96
C ASP A 92 -7.00 -12.96 20.37
N GLU A 93 -7.11 -13.08 20.37
CA GLU A 93 -7.10 -13.39 19.83
C GLU A 93 -7.28 -13.72 19.48
#